data_6ec663f0f770276a89210e76c3b99096
#
_entry.id   6ec663f0f770276a89210e76c3b99096
#
_cell.length_a   1.000
_cell.length_b   1.000
_cell.length_c   1.000
_cell.angle_alpha   90.00
_cell.angle_beta   90.00
_cell.angle_gamma   90.00
#
_symmetry.space_group_name_H-M   'P 1'
#
loop_
_entity.id
_entity.type
_entity.pdbx_description
1 polymer ?
#
loop_
_entity_poly.entity_id
_entity_poly.type
_entity_poly.pdbx_seq_one_letter_code
_entity_poly.pdbx_strand_id
1 'polypeptide(L)'
;RRIERDLHDGAQQRLVALAMDLGAARERLDTDPEIGKRLVVKAHEESKEALREIRDLVRGIHPVILEDRGLDAALSAVVARCSFPVELSVDSSVESGDRLPATVESAAYYVVSEALTNVERHAEASRATVTIARRGNRLIVEVGDDGRGGADRTRGTGLAGLTERAAAMGGTLDLLSPPGGPTTLLVELPCAS
;
A
#
# COMPACT_ATOMS: atom_id res chain seq x y z
N ARG A 1 -22.19 3.45 -3.68
CA ARG A 1 -22.72 4.63 -4.43
C ARG A 1 -22.68 5.95 -3.63
N ARG A 2 -22.89 5.96 -2.30
CA ARG A 2 -22.82 7.19 -1.48
C ARG A 2 -21.35 7.56 -1.19
N ILE A 3 -20.54 6.59 -0.82
CA ILE A 3 -19.10 6.71 -0.59
C ILE A 3 -18.38 7.15 -1.87
N GLU A 4 -18.74 6.59 -3.01
CA GLU A 4 -18.18 6.90 -4.33
C GLU A 4 -18.40 8.38 -4.73
N ARG A 5 -19.53 8.97 -4.34
CA ARG A 5 -19.87 10.36 -4.62
C ARG A 5 -19.18 11.32 -3.66
N ASP A 6 -19.18 11.03 -2.36
CA ASP A 6 -18.50 11.85 -1.34
C ASP A 6 -16.99 11.90 -1.58
N LEU A 7 -16.44 10.81 -2.14
CA LEU A 7 -15.07 10.64 -2.54
C LEU A 7 -14.67 11.47 -3.76
N HIS A 8 -15.50 11.40 -4.80
CA HIS A 8 -15.32 12.15 -6.03
C HIS A 8 -15.34 13.66 -5.74
N ASP A 9 -16.21 14.10 -4.84
CA ASP A 9 -16.34 15.50 -4.48
C ASP A 9 -15.14 15.99 -3.67
N GLY A 10 -14.59 15.20 -2.76
CA GLY A 10 -13.39 15.54 -1.99
C GLY A 10 -12.13 15.64 -2.86
N ALA A 11 -11.91 14.66 -3.72
CA ALA A 11 -10.77 14.67 -4.65
C ALA A 11 -10.86 15.82 -5.66
N GLN A 12 -12.06 16.14 -6.17
CA GLN A 12 -12.27 17.27 -7.06
C GLN A 12 -11.98 18.61 -6.37
N GLN A 13 -12.44 18.83 -5.13
CA GLN A 13 -12.17 20.06 -4.38
C GLN A 13 -10.67 20.28 -4.19
N ARG A 14 -9.89 19.23 -3.90
CA ARG A 14 -8.43 19.35 -3.75
C ARG A 14 -7.72 19.63 -5.04
N LEU A 15 -8.13 18.99 -6.16
CA LEU A 15 -7.57 19.29 -7.48
C LEU A 15 -7.84 20.73 -7.90
N VAL A 16 -9.01 21.30 -7.53
CA VAL A 16 -9.33 22.71 -7.78
C VAL A 16 -8.43 23.62 -6.93
N ALA A 17 -8.27 23.33 -5.64
CA ALA A 17 -7.36 24.10 -4.77
C ALA A 17 -5.91 24.07 -5.27
N LEU A 18 -5.42 22.91 -5.68
CA LEU A 18 -4.09 22.74 -6.29
C LEU A 18 -3.93 23.57 -7.58
N ALA A 19 -4.94 23.57 -8.43
CA ALA A 19 -4.92 24.38 -9.66
C ALA A 19 -4.88 25.88 -9.37
N MET A 20 -5.58 26.33 -8.31
CA MET A 20 -5.55 27.74 -7.85
C MET A 20 -4.18 28.12 -7.28
N ASP A 21 -3.58 27.26 -6.43
CA ASP A 21 -2.25 27.50 -5.86
C ASP A 21 -1.16 27.56 -6.95
N LEU A 22 -1.22 26.67 -7.94
CA LEU A 22 -0.32 26.71 -9.11
C LEU A 22 -0.54 27.94 -9.97
N GLY A 23 -1.79 28.40 -10.14
CA GLY A 23 -2.12 29.66 -10.82
C GLY A 23 -1.51 30.86 -10.11
N ALA A 24 -1.70 30.96 -8.80
CA ALA A 24 -1.12 32.01 -7.97
C ALA A 24 0.43 31.96 -7.96
N ALA A 25 1.01 30.75 -7.94
CA ALA A 25 2.46 30.58 -8.05
C ALA A 25 3.00 31.16 -9.36
N ARG A 26 2.33 30.84 -10.49
CA ARG A 26 2.72 31.34 -11.80
C ARG A 26 2.72 32.87 -11.88
N GLU A 27 1.67 33.51 -11.34
CA GLU A 27 1.58 34.98 -11.34
C GLU A 27 2.63 35.65 -10.46
N ARG A 28 3.09 34.95 -9.39
CA ARG A 28 4.09 35.47 -8.45
C ARG A 28 5.53 35.20 -8.84
N LEU A 29 5.80 34.21 -9.69
CA LEU A 29 7.18 33.88 -10.12
C LEU A 29 7.92 35.08 -10.73
N ASP A 30 7.23 35.93 -11.47
CA ASP A 30 7.83 37.09 -12.13
C ASP A 30 7.90 38.34 -11.21
N THR A 31 7.00 38.46 -10.21
CA THR A 31 6.88 39.66 -9.35
C THR A 31 7.50 39.47 -7.97
N ASP A 32 7.40 38.26 -7.41
CA ASP A 32 8.00 37.86 -6.12
C ASP A 32 8.41 36.37 -6.18
N PRO A 33 9.61 36.07 -6.70
CA PRO A 33 10.07 34.70 -6.90
C PRO A 33 10.10 33.86 -5.63
N GLU A 34 10.29 34.45 -4.45
CA GLU A 34 10.32 33.71 -3.17
C GLU A 34 8.92 33.26 -2.75
N ILE A 35 7.91 34.09 -2.95
CA ILE A 35 6.52 33.70 -2.75
C ILE A 35 6.12 32.67 -3.79
N GLY A 36 6.49 32.87 -5.06
CA GLY A 36 6.21 31.90 -6.13
C GLY A 36 6.77 30.52 -5.84
N LYS A 37 8.03 30.41 -5.41
CA LYS A 37 8.67 29.15 -5.01
C LYS A 37 7.94 28.47 -3.85
N ARG A 38 7.58 29.21 -2.81
CA ARG A 38 6.83 28.65 -1.66
C ARG A 38 5.48 28.08 -2.06
N LEU A 39 4.77 28.75 -2.96
CA LEU A 39 3.49 28.26 -3.48
C LEU A 39 3.66 26.97 -4.31
N VAL A 40 4.73 26.88 -5.12
CA VAL A 40 5.04 25.65 -5.87
C VAL A 40 5.33 24.49 -4.92
N VAL A 41 6.15 24.71 -3.87
CA VAL A 41 6.44 23.67 -2.87
C VAL A 41 5.17 23.22 -2.15
N LYS A 42 4.32 24.17 -1.73
CA LYS A 42 3.04 23.87 -1.11
C LYS A 42 2.15 23.03 -2.03
N ALA A 43 1.96 23.46 -3.28
CA ALA A 43 1.17 22.73 -4.27
C ALA A 43 1.72 21.32 -4.54
N HIS A 44 3.05 21.15 -4.53
CA HIS A 44 3.68 19.85 -4.68
C HIS A 44 3.36 18.91 -3.49
N GLU A 45 3.43 19.39 -2.24
CA GLU A 45 3.08 18.58 -1.07
C GLU A 45 1.58 18.24 -1.04
N GLU A 46 0.71 19.19 -1.37
CA GLU A 46 -0.73 18.95 -1.49
C GLU A 46 -1.06 17.94 -2.60
N SER A 47 -0.34 17.95 -3.72
CA SER A 47 -0.51 16.96 -4.78
C SER A 47 -0.13 15.54 -4.34
N LYS A 48 0.95 15.42 -3.55
CA LYS A 48 1.35 14.13 -2.96
C LYS A 48 0.30 13.60 -1.99
N GLU A 49 -0.31 14.49 -1.21
CA GLU A 49 -1.36 14.13 -0.25
C GLU A 49 -2.64 13.69 -0.96
N ALA A 50 -3.07 14.44 -1.96
CA ALA A 50 -4.21 14.07 -2.80
C ALA A 50 -4.00 12.72 -3.52
N LEU A 51 -2.78 12.47 -4.04
CA LEU A 51 -2.42 11.19 -4.63
C LEU A 51 -2.41 10.03 -3.63
N ARG A 52 -2.01 10.28 -2.37
CA ARG A 52 -2.10 9.27 -1.29
C ARG A 52 -3.55 8.93 -1.01
N GLU A 53 -4.41 9.93 -0.80
CA GLU A 53 -5.84 9.71 -0.57
C GLU A 53 -6.52 8.98 -1.73
N ILE A 54 -6.29 9.41 -2.97
CA ILE A 54 -6.84 8.71 -4.14
C ILE A 54 -6.35 7.26 -4.18
N ARG A 55 -5.10 6.99 -3.85
CA ARG A 55 -4.59 5.61 -3.76
C ARG A 55 -5.24 4.83 -2.63
N ASP A 56 -5.43 5.44 -1.46
CA ASP A 56 -6.10 4.82 -0.32
C ASP A 56 -7.57 4.56 -0.60
N LEU A 57 -8.20 5.40 -1.44
CA LEU A 57 -9.55 5.23 -1.93
C LEU A 57 -9.67 4.14 -3.00
N VAL A 58 -8.79 4.14 -3.99
CA VAL A 58 -8.69 3.07 -5.01
C VAL A 58 -8.30 1.73 -4.35
N ARG A 59 -7.50 1.78 -3.28
CA ARG A 59 -7.17 0.63 -2.43
C ARG A 59 -8.32 0.22 -1.51
N GLY A 60 -9.26 1.11 -1.20
CA GLY A 60 -10.53 0.81 -0.50
C GLY A 60 -11.59 0.17 -1.40
N ILE A 61 -11.43 0.24 -2.73
CA ILE A 61 -12.22 -0.54 -3.67
C ILE A 61 -11.66 -1.96 -3.64
N HIS A 62 -12.38 -2.84 -2.99
CA HIS A 62 -12.10 -4.28 -2.95
C HIS A 62 -11.86 -4.77 -4.40
N PRO A 63 -10.69 -5.34 -4.74
CA PRO A 63 -10.45 -5.74 -6.12
C PRO A 63 -11.50 -6.75 -6.55
N VAL A 64 -12.18 -6.54 -7.66
CA VAL A 64 -13.21 -7.44 -8.18
C VAL A 64 -12.70 -8.89 -8.28
N ILE A 65 -11.42 -9.05 -8.64
CA ILE A 65 -10.78 -10.36 -8.69
C ILE A 65 -10.69 -11.04 -7.31
N LEU A 66 -10.59 -10.27 -6.22
CA LEU A 66 -10.56 -10.80 -4.87
C LEU A 66 -11.95 -11.31 -4.45
N GLU A 67 -13.03 -10.63 -4.84
CA GLU A 67 -14.41 -11.07 -4.62
C GLU A 67 -14.74 -12.33 -5.42
N ASP A 68 -14.39 -12.31 -6.71
CA ASP A 68 -14.78 -13.36 -7.65
C ASP A 68 -13.91 -14.62 -7.55
N ARG A 69 -12.61 -14.48 -7.33
CA ARG A 69 -11.62 -15.57 -7.45
C ARG A 69 -10.79 -15.81 -6.19
N GLY A 70 -10.98 -15.00 -5.13
CA GLY A 70 -10.26 -15.13 -3.86
C GLY A 70 -8.82 -14.59 -3.87
N LEU A 71 -8.16 -14.80 -2.73
CA LEU A 71 -6.88 -14.16 -2.42
C LEU A 71 -5.74 -14.63 -3.34
N ASP A 72 -5.64 -15.94 -3.63
CA ASP A 72 -4.58 -16.48 -4.49
C ASP A 72 -4.59 -15.86 -5.88
N ALA A 73 -5.75 -15.87 -6.55
CA ALA A 73 -5.88 -15.27 -7.89
C ALA A 73 -5.58 -13.76 -7.90
N ALA A 74 -5.99 -13.06 -6.84
CA ALA A 74 -5.72 -11.63 -6.70
C ALA A 74 -4.22 -11.35 -6.51
N LEU A 75 -3.53 -12.15 -5.68
CA LEU A 75 -2.09 -12.03 -5.45
C LEU A 75 -1.28 -12.43 -6.69
N SER A 76 -1.68 -13.48 -7.39
CA SER A 76 -1.08 -13.88 -8.67
C SER A 76 -1.12 -12.73 -9.69
N ALA A 77 -2.23 -11.98 -9.75
CA ALA A 77 -2.36 -10.82 -10.62
C ALA A 77 -1.48 -9.63 -10.17
N VAL A 78 -1.18 -9.48 -8.88
CA VAL A 78 -0.21 -8.48 -8.37
C VAL A 78 1.19 -8.87 -8.79
N VAL A 79 1.59 -10.11 -8.52
CA VAL A 79 2.92 -10.66 -8.84
C VAL A 79 3.22 -10.56 -10.35
N ALA A 80 2.25 -10.88 -11.20
CA ALA A 80 2.42 -10.82 -12.66
C ALA A 80 2.72 -9.40 -13.20
N ARG A 81 2.51 -8.36 -12.41
CA ARG A 81 2.78 -6.95 -12.79
C ARG A 81 4.11 -6.43 -12.25
N CYS A 82 4.80 -7.19 -11.39
CA CYS A 82 6.10 -6.78 -10.88
C CYS A 82 7.15 -6.80 -11.98
N SER A 83 8.07 -5.84 -11.95
CA SER A 83 9.18 -5.73 -12.90
C SER A 83 10.36 -6.66 -12.58
N PHE A 84 10.29 -7.40 -11.46
CA PHE A 84 11.30 -8.33 -10.96
C PHE A 84 10.64 -9.66 -10.58
N PRO A 85 11.42 -10.77 -10.51
CA PRO A 85 10.92 -12.09 -10.13
C PRO A 85 10.33 -12.11 -8.72
N VAL A 86 9.10 -12.63 -8.58
CA VAL A 86 8.43 -12.84 -7.29
C VAL A 86 7.97 -14.29 -7.20
N GLU A 87 8.40 -14.99 -6.16
CA GLU A 87 7.92 -16.33 -5.84
C GLU A 87 6.71 -16.21 -4.90
N LEU A 88 5.54 -16.66 -5.36
CA LEU A 88 4.31 -16.67 -4.57
C LEU A 88 4.00 -18.08 -4.10
N SER A 89 3.83 -18.26 -2.81
CA SER A 89 3.40 -19.50 -2.17
C SER A 89 2.17 -19.25 -1.31
N VAL A 90 1.04 -19.86 -1.67
CA VAL A 90 -0.19 -19.84 -0.89
C VAL A 90 -0.45 -21.25 -0.37
N ASP A 91 -0.54 -21.39 0.96
CA ASP A 91 -0.79 -22.69 1.59
C ASP A 91 -2.20 -23.18 1.24
N SER A 92 -2.32 -24.48 0.93
CA SER A 92 -3.60 -25.13 0.61
C SER A 92 -4.66 -24.99 1.70
N SER A 93 -4.26 -24.78 2.96
CA SER A 93 -5.18 -24.49 4.07
C SER A 93 -5.92 -23.15 3.93
N VAL A 94 -5.39 -22.24 3.11
CA VAL A 94 -6.03 -20.96 2.79
C VAL A 94 -7.07 -21.14 1.68
N GLU A 95 -6.82 -22.08 0.74
CA GLU A 95 -7.66 -22.32 -0.42
C GLU A 95 -8.77 -23.35 -0.13
N SER A 96 -8.45 -24.41 0.64
CA SER A 96 -9.31 -25.59 0.82
C SER A 96 -10.24 -25.50 2.04
N GLY A 97 -10.08 -24.47 2.89
CA GLY A 97 -10.87 -24.25 4.09
C GLY A 97 -12.11 -23.37 3.84
N ASP A 98 -12.79 -23.02 4.92
CA ASP A 98 -13.78 -21.94 4.86
C ASP A 98 -13.09 -20.67 4.36
N ARG A 99 -13.72 -20.02 3.38
CA ARG A 99 -13.22 -18.77 2.82
C ARG A 99 -12.89 -17.77 3.95
N LEU A 100 -11.74 -17.13 3.84
CA LEU A 100 -11.37 -16.10 4.79
C LEU A 100 -12.40 -14.96 4.81
N PRO A 101 -12.60 -14.30 5.95
CA PRO A 101 -13.42 -13.08 5.97
C PRO A 101 -12.91 -12.07 4.94
N ALA A 102 -13.82 -11.44 4.20
CA ALA A 102 -13.48 -10.50 3.13
C ALA A 102 -12.55 -9.35 3.61
N THR A 103 -12.70 -8.94 4.87
CA THR A 103 -11.81 -7.95 5.51
C THR A 103 -10.38 -8.45 5.65
N VAL A 104 -10.19 -9.74 5.97
CA VAL A 104 -8.87 -10.38 6.11
C VAL A 104 -8.22 -10.56 4.74
N GLU A 105 -8.98 -11.04 3.75
CA GLU A 105 -8.50 -11.15 2.36
C GLU A 105 -8.05 -9.79 1.83
N SER A 106 -8.86 -8.75 2.04
CA SER A 106 -8.52 -7.38 1.64
C SER A 106 -7.25 -6.88 2.32
N ALA A 107 -7.12 -7.09 3.63
CA ALA A 107 -5.93 -6.67 4.37
C ALA A 107 -4.67 -7.38 3.88
N ALA A 108 -4.73 -8.71 3.67
CA ALA A 108 -3.63 -9.49 3.12
C ALA A 108 -3.22 -9.01 1.71
N TYR A 109 -4.19 -8.79 0.83
CA TYR A 109 -3.96 -8.23 -0.50
C TYR A 109 -3.22 -6.88 -0.43
N TYR A 110 -3.64 -5.98 0.48
CA TYR A 110 -3.00 -4.68 0.64
C TYR A 110 -1.58 -4.78 1.17
N VAL A 111 -1.36 -5.65 2.17
CA VAL A 111 -0.02 -5.88 2.73
C VAL A 111 0.94 -6.29 1.61
N VAL A 112 0.58 -7.29 0.82
CA VAL A 112 1.42 -7.79 -0.27
C VAL A 112 1.62 -6.71 -1.35
N SER A 113 0.55 -6.03 -1.78
CA SER A 113 0.64 -5.00 -2.82
C SER A 113 1.53 -3.83 -2.42
N GLU A 114 1.44 -3.37 -1.16
CA GLU A 114 2.28 -2.28 -0.65
C GLU A 114 3.72 -2.74 -0.45
N ALA A 115 3.92 -3.95 0.12
CA ALA A 115 5.25 -4.50 0.31
C ALA A 115 6.00 -4.65 -1.01
N LEU A 116 5.38 -5.24 -2.04
CA LEU A 116 5.99 -5.37 -3.38
C LEU A 116 6.24 -4.01 -4.05
N THR A 117 5.36 -3.03 -3.83
CA THR A 117 5.60 -1.65 -4.29
C THR A 117 6.81 -1.03 -3.60
N ASN A 118 7.01 -1.32 -2.31
CA ASN A 118 8.18 -0.84 -1.56
C ASN A 118 9.46 -1.52 -2.05
N VAL A 119 9.43 -2.82 -2.35
CA VAL A 119 10.55 -3.53 -2.97
C VAL A 119 10.93 -2.86 -4.29
N GLU A 120 9.99 -2.64 -5.20
CA GLU A 120 10.24 -2.05 -6.51
C GLU A 120 10.85 -0.64 -6.43
N ARG A 121 10.41 0.15 -5.45
CA ARG A 121 10.84 1.57 -5.34
C ARG A 121 12.10 1.78 -4.53
N HIS A 122 12.38 0.90 -3.57
CA HIS A 122 13.34 1.21 -2.51
C HIS A 122 14.39 0.14 -2.26
N ALA A 123 14.11 -1.13 -2.59
CA ALA A 123 14.96 -2.23 -2.14
C ALA A 123 16.18 -2.47 -3.04
N GLU A 124 16.12 -2.11 -4.33
CA GLU A 124 17.13 -2.51 -5.31
C GLU A 124 17.33 -4.05 -5.33
N ALA A 125 16.23 -4.77 -5.07
CA ALA A 125 16.24 -6.22 -4.95
C ALA A 125 16.26 -6.90 -6.33
N SER A 126 16.84 -8.09 -6.39
CA SER A 126 16.83 -8.92 -7.59
C SER A 126 15.64 -9.88 -7.62
N ARG A 127 15.03 -10.18 -6.47
CA ARG A 127 13.87 -11.05 -6.32
C ARG A 127 13.14 -10.76 -5.01
N ALA A 128 11.87 -11.19 -4.95
CA ALA A 128 11.11 -11.21 -3.72
C ALA A 128 10.36 -12.54 -3.54
N THR A 129 9.92 -12.80 -2.32
CA THR A 129 9.10 -13.95 -1.95
C THR A 129 7.85 -13.48 -1.25
N VAL A 130 6.71 -14.12 -1.52
CA VAL A 130 5.43 -13.90 -0.83
C VAL A 130 4.93 -15.24 -0.35
N THR A 131 4.72 -15.36 0.95
CA THR A 131 4.17 -16.57 1.57
C THR A 131 2.89 -16.23 2.31
N ILE A 132 1.83 -16.95 2.02
CA ILE A 132 0.53 -16.85 2.70
C ILE A 132 0.21 -18.20 3.32
N ALA A 133 0.04 -18.24 4.64
CA ALA A 133 -0.27 -19.47 5.37
C ALA A 133 -1.33 -19.22 6.43
N ARG A 134 -2.16 -20.23 6.70
CA ARG A 134 -3.10 -20.20 7.81
C ARG A 134 -2.54 -21.03 8.97
N ARG A 135 -2.41 -20.43 10.15
CA ARG A 135 -1.97 -21.11 11.36
C ARG A 135 -3.05 -20.94 12.45
N GLY A 136 -3.85 -21.98 12.62
CA GLY A 136 -4.98 -21.96 13.53
C GLY A 136 -5.97 -20.85 13.13
N ASN A 137 -6.16 -19.87 14.00
CA ASN A 137 -7.07 -18.75 13.78
C ASN A 137 -6.38 -17.46 13.28
N ARG A 138 -5.20 -17.59 12.68
CA ARG A 138 -4.44 -16.47 12.12
C ARG A 138 -4.03 -16.73 10.67
N LEU A 139 -4.11 -15.70 9.85
CA LEU A 139 -3.48 -15.65 8.54
C LEU A 139 -2.10 -15.01 8.72
N ILE A 140 -1.08 -15.68 8.23
CA ILE A 140 0.30 -15.23 8.21
C ILE A 140 0.60 -14.77 6.79
N VAL A 141 1.04 -13.54 6.66
CA VAL A 141 1.49 -12.93 5.40
C VAL A 141 2.95 -12.56 5.58
N GLU A 142 3.82 -13.19 4.82
CA GLU A 142 5.25 -12.89 4.84
C GLU A 142 5.67 -12.41 3.44
N VAL A 143 6.38 -11.28 3.39
CA VAL A 143 6.98 -10.75 2.17
C VAL A 143 8.45 -10.50 2.44
N GLY A 144 9.30 -11.16 1.65
CA GLY A 144 10.76 -11.04 1.72
C GLY A 144 11.35 -10.49 0.44
N ASP A 145 12.47 -9.75 0.55
CA ASP A 145 13.29 -9.35 -0.59
C ASP A 145 14.78 -9.49 -0.26
N ASP A 146 15.61 -9.65 -1.28
CA ASP A 146 17.07 -9.75 -1.18
C ASP A 146 17.78 -8.40 -1.38
N GLY A 147 17.09 -7.30 -1.15
CA GLY A 147 17.58 -5.96 -1.42
C GLY A 147 18.52 -5.39 -0.35
N ARG A 148 18.70 -4.06 -0.40
CA ARG A 148 19.66 -3.32 0.44
C ARG A 148 19.20 -3.08 1.87
N GLY A 149 17.97 -3.43 2.24
CA GLY A 149 17.39 -3.19 3.54
C GLY A 149 17.34 -1.73 3.98
N GLY A 150 17.33 -1.52 5.31
CA GLY A 150 17.27 -0.19 5.89
C GLY A 150 15.87 0.44 5.88
N ALA A 151 14.82 -0.37 5.69
CA ALA A 151 13.45 0.09 5.82
C ALA A 151 13.15 0.51 7.27
N ASP A 152 12.54 1.68 7.44
CA ASP A 152 12.24 2.28 8.74
C ASP A 152 10.74 2.60 8.82
N ARG A 153 10.06 2.08 9.86
CA ARG A 153 8.62 2.31 10.09
C ARG A 153 8.29 3.78 10.37
N THR A 154 9.27 4.56 10.80
CA THR A 154 9.09 5.98 11.13
C THR A 154 9.29 6.88 9.91
N ARG A 155 9.87 6.34 8.84
CA ARG A 155 10.13 7.06 7.59
C ARG A 155 9.14 6.66 6.51
N GLY A 156 8.15 7.52 6.27
CA GLY A 156 7.16 7.33 5.21
C GLY A 156 5.81 6.81 5.72
N THR A 157 4.80 6.92 4.87
CA THR A 157 3.40 6.62 5.22
C THR A 157 2.98 5.17 4.93
N GLY A 158 3.72 4.45 4.07
CA GLY A 158 3.36 3.10 3.65
C GLY A 158 3.41 2.08 4.79
N LEU A 159 4.57 1.92 5.44
CA LEU A 159 4.75 0.96 6.55
C LEU A 159 3.94 1.36 7.78
N ALA A 160 3.83 2.66 8.09
CA ALA A 160 2.99 3.16 9.17
C ALA A 160 1.51 2.81 8.92
N GLY A 161 1.00 3.05 7.72
CA GLY A 161 -0.37 2.70 7.34
C GLY A 161 -0.65 1.19 7.35
N LEU A 162 0.33 0.35 6.98
CA LEU A 162 0.20 -1.10 7.12
C LEU A 162 0.12 -1.53 8.60
N THR A 163 0.94 -0.91 9.46
CA THR A 163 0.94 -1.20 10.91
C THR A 163 -0.39 -0.83 11.54
N GLU A 164 -0.91 0.36 11.26
CA GLU A 164 -2.21 0.83 11.74
C GLU A 164 -3.36 -0.06 11.28
N ARG A 165 -3.35 -0.46 10.00
CA ARG A 165 -4.37 -1.35 9.43
C ARG A 165 -4.35 -2.75 10.06
N ALA A 166 -3.16 -3.34 10.26
CA ALA A 166 -3.03 -4.62 10.95
C ALA A 166 -3.55 -4.51 12.40
N ALA A 167 -3.16 -3.47 13.12
CA ALA A 167 -3.59 -3.21 14.49
C ALA A 167 -5.11 -2.99 14.61
N ALA A 168 -5.72 -2.26 13.68
CA ALA A 168 -7.17 -2.05 13.64
C ALA A 168 -7.98 -3.34 13.51
N MET A 169 -7.36 -4.40 12.97
CA MET A 169 -7.94 -5.74 12.86
C MET A 169 -7.54 -6.68 14.01
N GLY A 170 -6.83 -6.19 15.03
CA GLY A 170 -6.28 -7.01 16.11
C GLY A 170 -5.10 -7.89 15.68
N GLY A 171 -4.47 -7.54 14.55
CA GLY A 171 -3.27 -8.18 14.04
C GLY A 171 -1.98 -7.47 14.46
N THR A 172 -0.85 -8.01 14.00
CA THR A 172 0.50 -7.47 14.24
C THR A 172 1.28 -7.37 12.96
N LEU A 173 2.27 -6.46 12.92
CA LEU A 173 3.23 -6.33 11.84
C LEU A 173 4.64 -6.27 12.42
N ASP A 174 5.50 -7.17 11.96
CA ASP A 174 6.92 -7.19 12.25
C ASP A 174 7.73 -6.91 11.00
N LEU A 175 8.79 -6.12 11.15
CA LEU A 175 9.70 -5.74 10.08
C LEU A 175 11.14 -5.99 10.52
N LEU A 176 11.83 -6.81 9.76
CA LEU A 176 13.28 -7.02 9.86
C LEU A 176 13.92 -6.49 8.58
N SER A 177 14.71 -5.43 8.68
CA SER A 177 15.34 -4.78 7.53
C SER A 177 16.68 -4.17 7.91
N PRO A 178 17.71 -4.99 8.16
CA PRO A 178 19.04 -4.48 8.50
C PRO A 178 19.64 -3.72 7.32
N PRO A 179 20.34 -2.60 7.56
CA PRO A 179 21.03 -1.88 6.49
C PRO A 179 22.03 -2.78 5.76
N GLY A 180 21.97 -2.81 4.43
CA GLY A 180 22.81 -3.66 3.58
C GLY A 180 22.40 -5.14 3.56
N GLY A 181 21.25 -5.50 4.11
CA GLY A 181 20.75 -6.87 4.15
C GLY A 181 19.31 -6.99 3.63
N PRO A 182 18.77 -8.21 3.60
CA PRO A 182 17.42 -8.45 3.11
C PRO A 182 16.36 -7.81 4.01
N THR A 183 15.18 -7.55 3.42
CA THR A 183 14.00 -7.14 4.19
C THR A 183 13.03 -8.31 4.32
N THR A 184 12.44 -8.47 5.50
CA THR A 184 11.32 -9.36 5.75
C THR A 184 10.22 -8.59 6.49
N LEU A 185 9.04 -8.59 5.91
CA LEU A 185 7.80 -8.08 6.50
C LEU A 185 6.92 -9.26 6.86
N LEU A 186 6.55 -9.38 8.12
CA LEU A 186 5.65 -10.40 8.64
C LEU A 186 4.39 -9.75 9.21
N VAL A 187 3.23 -10.16 8.73
CA VAL A 187 1.93 -9.70 9.25
C VAL A 187 1.10 -10.89 9.68
N GLU A 188 0.55 -10.80 10.88
CA GLU A 188 -0.41 -11.76 11.40
C GLU A 188 -1.79 -11.11 11.54
N LEU A 189 -2.79 -11.69 10.90
CA LEU A 189 -4.17 -11.22 10.94
C LEU A 189 -5.09 -12.28 11.55
N PRO A 190 -5.96 -11.94 12.52
CA PRO A 190 -6.93 -12.89 13.04
C PRO A 190 -7.97 -13.24 11.96
N CYS A 191 -8.28 -14.54 11.83
CA CYS A 191 -9.27 -15.07 10.88
C CYS A 191 -10.66 -15.27 11.49
N ALA A 192 -10.84 -15.02 12.80
CA ALA A 192 -12.15 -15.06 13.44
C ALA A 192 -12.80 -13.69 13.43
N SER A 193 -14.07 -13.70 13.15
CA SER A 193 -14.99 -12.58 13.39
C SER A 193 -15.40 -12.58 14.85
#